data_0640d66bbc96a42d39f08849d64a690d
#
_entry.id   0640d66bbc96a42d39f08849d64a690d
#
_cell.length_a   1.000
_cell.length_b   1.000
_cell.length_c   1.000
_cell.angle_alpha   90.00
_cell.angle_beta   90.00
_cell.angle_gamma   90.00
#
_symmetry.space_group_name_H-M   'P 1'
#
loop_
_entity.id
_entity.type
_entity.pdbx_description
1 polymer ?
#
loop_
_entity_poly.entity_id
_entity_poly.type
_entity_poly.pdbx_seq_one_letter_code
_entity_poly.pdbx_strand_id
1 'polypeptide(L)'
;MRYTRLVLAVLAASSFPLLVLADDTAQPALSGTWQLDTAKSQARDAEAITYTIEDASGKINFSRVTQERDGKSVTSKFTCDTVGTQCEFDEGNHKAKVSLWYDGPALVILKTDGPKEDSVTQWRLEVSPDGKTLKVTLTHIEPSDKSENLVFDKKSS
;
A
#
# COMPACT_ATOMS: atom_id res chain seq x y z
N MET A 1 -76.92 -29.79 18.64
CA MET A 1 -75.64 -29.47 19.26
C MET A 1 -74.55 -29.59 18.16
N ARG A 2 -74.08 -28.46 17.70
CA ARG A 2 -73.01 -28.40 16.62
C ARG A 2 -71.77 -27.79 17.23
N TYR A 3 -70.69 -28.57 17.36
CA TYR A 3 -69.43 -28.13 17.85
C TYR A 3 -68.57 -27.62 16.68
N THR A 4 -68.44 -26.33 16.56
CA THR A 4 -67.54 -25.68 15.63
C THR A 4 -66.08 -25.75 16.16
N ARG A 5 -65.20 -26.50 15.50
CA ARG A 5 -63.77 -26.57 15.86
C ARG A 5 -63.03 -25.38 15.19
N LEU A 6 -62.53 -24.49 16.03
CA LEU A 6 -61.64 -23.40 15.61
C LEU A 6 -60.24 -23.99 15.41
N VAL A 7 -59.71 -23.90 14.20
CA VAL A 7 -58.34 -24.26 13.90
C VAL A 7 -57.51 -22.98 13.96
N LEU A 8 -56.66 -22.89 14.95
CA LEU A 8 -55.66 -21.79 15.07
C LEU A 8 -54.46 -22.15 14.20
N ALA A 9 -54.24 -21.41 13.12
CA ALA A 9 -53.01 -21.47 12.34
C ALA A 9 -51.96 -20.58 12.96
N VAL A 10 -50.90 -21.18 13.50
CA VAL A 10 -49.70 -20.48 14.02
C VAL A 10 -48.75 -20.23 12.84
N LEU A 11 -48.66 -18.99 12.40
CA LEU A 11 -47.62 -18.55 11.44
C LEU A 11 -46.29 -18.35 12.21
N ALA A 12 -45.38 -19.27 12.06
CA ALA A 12 -44.01 -19.10 12.52
C ALA A 12 -43.21 -18.22 11.53
N ALA A 13 -43.02 -16.97 11.89
CA ALA A 13 -42.14 -16.07 11.16
C ALA A 13 -40.66 -16.43 11.46
N SER A 14 -40.00 -17.13 10.55
CA SER A 14 -38.58 -17.42 10.59
C SER A 14 -37.78 -16.17 10.19
N SER A 15 -37.27 -15.43 11.17
CA SER A 15 -36.34 -14.35 10.97
C SER A 15 -34.96 -14.95 10.63
N PHE A 16 -34.58 -14.94 9.36
CA PHE A 16 -33.22 -15.22 8.95
C PHE A 16 -32.36 -13.97 9.27
N PRO A 17 -31.32 -14.08 10.09
CA PRO A 17 -30.35 -13.01 10.18
C PRO A 17 -29.59 -12.92 8.86
N LEU A 18 -29.72 -11.77 8.16
CA LEU A 18 -28.79 -11.40 7.09
C LEU A 18 -27.41 -11.24 7.74
N LEU A 19 -26.54 -12.22 7.53
CA LEU A 19 -25.11 -12.04 7.70
C LEU A 19 -24.64 -11.03 6.64
N VAL A 20 -24.54 -9.77 7.05
CA VAL A 20 -23.80 -8.76 6.28
C VAL A 20 -22.34 -9.18 6.38
N LEU A 21 -21.84 -9.81 5.33
CA LEU A 21 -20.40 -9.94 5.11
C LEU A 21 -19.91 -8.51 4.90
N ALA A 22 -19.34 -7.92 5.94
CA ALA A 22 -18.55 -6.71 5.82
C ALA A 22 -17.39 -7.09 4.92
N ASP A 23 -17.39 -6.57 3.69
CA ASP A 23 -16.26 -6.63 2.79
C ASP A 23 -15.21 -5.70 3.42
N ASP A 24 -14.28 -6.30 4.14
CA ASP A 24 -13.23 -5.59 4.90
C ASP A 24 -12.12 -5.17 3.94
N THR A 25 -12.49 -4.37 2.92
CA THR A 25 -11.57 -3.65 2.05
C THR A 25 -11.11 -2.35 2.71
N ALA A 26 -10.84 -2.40 4.02
CA ALA A 26 -10.24 -1.28 4.72
C ALA A 26 -8.89 -0.97 4.07
N GLN A 27 -8.73 0.27 3.61
CA GLN A 27 -7.44 0.74 3.10
C GLN A 27 -6.38 0.54 4.17
N PRO A 28 -5.17 0.10 3.81
CA PRO A 28 -4.11 -0.16 4.78
C PRO A 28 -3.72 1.13 5.49
N ALA A 29 -3.40 1.05 6.78
CA ALA A 29 -2.94 2.18 7.58
C ALA A 29 -1.48 2.55 7.22
N LEU A 30 -1.27 3.06 6.01
CA LEU A 30 0.04 3.40 5.46
C LEU A 30 0.69 4.60 6.14
N SER A 31 -0.11 5.53 6.68
CA SER A 31 0.40 6.76 7.28
C SER A 31 1.37 6.49 8.42
N GLY A 32 2.50 7.18 8.38
CA GLY A 32 3.56 7.10 9.39
C GLY A 32 4.96 7.17 8.81
N THR A 33 5.93 7.00 9.69
CA THR A 33 7.35 6.90 9.34
C THR A 33 7.80 5.46 9.47
N TRP A 34 8.42 4.94 8.43
CA TRP A 34 8.84 3.56 8.27
C TRP A 34 10.34 3.49 8.03
N GLN A 35 11.07 2.73 8.83
CA GLN A 35 12.50 2.56 8.69
C GLN A 35 12.84 1.16 8.20
N LEU A 36 13.73 1.07 7.21
CA LEU A 36 14.20 -0.18 6.66
C LEU A 36 14.84 -1.06 7.75
N ASP A 37 14.37 -2.29 7.86
CA ASP A 37 15.05 -3.37 8.57
C ASP A 37 16.00 -4.05 7.59
N THR A 38 17.28 -3.71 7.68
CA THR A 38 18.32 -4.23 6.78
C THR A 38 18.56 -5.72 6.98
N ALA A 39 18.26 -6.25 8.16
CA ALA A 39 18.42 -7.69 8.45
C ALA A 39 17.36 -8.56 7.75
N LYS A 40 16.16 -7.98 7.51
CA LYS A 40 15.04 -8.66 6.86
C LYS A 40 14.88 -8.28 5.38
N SER A 41 15.71 -7.38 4.87
CA SER A 41 15.57 -6.79 3.54
C SER A 41 16.67 -7.25 2.59
N GLN A 42 16.36 -7.21 1.28
CA GLN A 42 17.31 -7.50 0.22
C GLN A 42 17.98 -6.21 -0.34
N ALA A 43 18.04 -5.16 0.48
CA ALA A 43 18.69 -3.90 0.10
C ALA A 43 20.21 -4.09 -0.02
N ARG A 44 20.77 -3.87 -1.22
CA ARG A 44 22.18 -4.14 -1.49
C ARG A 44 23.09 -2.94 -1.27
N ASP A 45 22.61 -1.73 -1.52
CA ASP A 45 23.46 -0.55 -1.64
C ASP A 45 23.10 0.60 -0.69
N ALA A 46 22.00 0.48 0.07
CA ALA A 46 21.57 1.49 1.02
C ALA A 46 21.96 1.13 2.45
N GLU A 47 22.54 2.10 3.19
CA GLU A 47 22.82 1.94 4.61
C GLU A 47 21.56 2.11 5.45
N ALA A 48 20.71 3.05 5.06
CA ALA A 48 19.40 3.25 5.67
C ALA A 48 18.40 3.82 4.65
N ILE A 49 17.16 3.37 4.72
CA ILE A 49 16.05 3.95 3.97
C ILE A 49 14.93 4.27 4.96
N THR A 50 14.41 5.48 4.87
CA THR A 50 13.24 5.91 5.64
C THR A 50 12.14 6.35 4.68
N TYR A 51 10.94 5.82 4.86
CA TYR A 51 9.73 6.29 4.19
C TYR A 51 8.90 7.11 5.17
N THR A 52 8.39 8.24 4.70
CA THR A 52 7.32 8.99 5.38
C THR A 52 6.13 9.01 4.44
N ILE A 53 5.01 8.50 4.89
CA ILE A 53 3.79 8.36 4.11
C ILE A 53 2.66 9.05 4.85
N GLU A 54 1.94 9.91 4.16
CA GLU A 54 0.68 10.48 4.62
C GLU A 54 -0.40 10.09 3.61
N ASP A 55 -1.36 9.33 4.06
CA ASP A 55 -2.55 8.96 3.28
C ASP A 55 -3.74 9.77 3.79
N ALA A 56 -4.18 10.72 2.99
CA ALA A 56 -5.25 11.62 3.34
C ALA A 56 -6.17 11.90 2.14
N SER A 57 -7.45 11.61 2.30
CA SER A 57 -8.49 11.98 1.33
C SER A 57 -8.21 11.51 -0.11
N GLY A 58 -7.69 10.29 -0.27
CA GLY A 58 -7.40 9.72 -1.59
C GLY A 58 -6.14 10.27 -2.24
N LYS A 59 -5.27 10.92 -1.46
CA LYS A 59 -3.95 11.38 -1.88
C LYS A 59 -2.87 10.82 -0.97
N ILE A 60 -1.77 10.42 -1.59
CA ILE A 60 -0.55 9.98 -0.91
C ILE A 60 0.50 11.08 -1.04
N ASN A 61 0.96 11.59 0.11
CA ASN A 61 2.22 12.31 0.20
C ASN A 61 3.29 11.31 0.60
N PHE A 62 4.26 11.11 -0.25
CA PHE A 62 5.34 10.15 -0.05
C PHE A 62 6.69 10.86 -0.05
N SER A 63 7.51 10.53 0.91
CA SER A 63 8.91 10.92 0.97
C SER A 63 9.78 9.71 1.29
N ARG A 64 10.86 9.53 0.53
CA ARG A 64 11.90 8.55 0.77
C ARG A 64 13.22 9.25 1.00
N VAL A 65 13.85 8.98 2.13
CA VAL A 65 15.22 9.38 2.40
C VAL A 65 16.10 8.13 2.35
N THR A 66 17.06 8.12 1.44
CA THR A 66 18.05 7.05 1.32
C THR A 66 19.40 7.58 1.77
N GLN A 67 20.03 6.90 2.72
CA GLN A 67 21.39 7.18 3.18
C GLN A 67 22.33 6.18 2.52
N GLU A 68 23.26 6.67 1.73
CA GLU A 68 24.26 5.87 1.03
C GLU A 68 25.47 5.59 1.93
N ARG A 69 26.23 4.55 1.60
CA ARG A 69 27.41 4.16 2.38
C ARG A 69 28.53 5.22 2.45
N ASP A 70 28.55 6.13 1.48
CA ASP A 70 29.48 7.26 1.45
C ASP A 70 29.04 8.45 2.32
N GLY A 71 27.92 8.29 3.05
CA GLY A 71 27.35 9.31 3.94
C GLY A 71 26.45 10.32 3.24
N LYS A 72 26.25 10.21 1.93
CA LYS A 72 25.29 11.05 1.21
C LYS A 72 23.84 10.64 1.51
N SER A 73 22.99 11.63 1.53
CA SER A 73 21.56 11.44 1.70
C SER A 73 20.81 11.96 0.48
N VAL A 74 19.98 11.10 -0.11
CA VAL A 74 19.12 11.44 -1.24
C VAL A 74 17.68 11.41 -0.79
N THR A 75 16.96 12.49 -1.06
CA THR A 75 15.52 12.59 -0.77
C THR A 75 14.74 12.53 -2.08
N SER A 76 13.76 11.64 -2.11
CA SER A 76 12.82 11.50 -3.22
C SER A 76 11.40 11.69 -2.72
N LYS A 77 10.53 12.36 -3.48
CA LYS A 77 9.17 12.68 -3.02
C LYS A 77 8.17 12.81 -4.16
N PHE A 78 6.94 12.50 -3.85
CA PHE A 78 5.78 12.82 -4.71
C PHE A 78 4.53 13.09 -3.88
N THR A 79 3.57 13.74 -4.51
CA THR A 79 2.17 13.83 -4.06
C THR A 79 1.31 13.37 -5.21
N CYS A 80 0.49 12.35 -5.00
CA CYS A 80 -0.32 11.76 -6.06
C CYS A 80 -1.65 11.24 -5.51
N ASP A 81 -2.69 11.26 -6.35
CA ASP A 81 -3.95 10.59 -6.03
C ASP A 81 -3.83 9.07 -6.23
N THR A 82 -4.81 8.33 -5.70
CA THR A 82 -4.83 6.86 -5.74
C THR A 82 -5.78 6.30 -6.81
N VAL A 83 -6.07 7.09 -7.85
CA VAL A 83 -6.96 6.69 -8.95
C VAL A 83 -6.23 6.43 -10.27
N GLY A 84 -4.91 6.24 -10.22
CA GLY A 84 -4.08 5.90 -11.37
C GLY A 84 -3.64 7.09 -12.22
N THR A 85 -3.90 8.32 -11.80
CA THR A 85 -3.39 9.52 -12.47
C THR A 85 -1.87 9.56 -12.40
N GLN A 86 -1.24 10.04 -13.44
CA GLN A 86 0.21 10.17 -13.50
C GLN A 86 0.67 11.46 -12.82
N CYS A 87 1.59 11.35 -11.88
CA CYS A 87 2.18 12.46 -11.11
C CYS A 87 3.70 12.49 -11.29
N GLU A 88 4.31 13.64 -11.01
CA GLU A 88 5.76 13.79 -11.02
C GLU A 88 6.38 13.18 -9.75
N PHE A 89 7.45 12.42 -9.91
CA PHE A 89 8.29 11.92 -8.83
C PHE A 89 9.64 12.60 -8.89
N ASP A 90 9.91 13.42 -7.88
CA ASP A 90 11.17 14.14 -7.73
C ASP A 90 12.17 13.24 -6.98
N GLU A 91 13.22 12.84 -7.64
CA GLU A 91 14.32 12.05 -7.10
C GLU A 91 15.62 12.87 -6.94
N GLY A 92 15.46 14.17 -6.66
CA GLY A 92 16.57 15.11 -6.53
C GLY A 92 17.08 15.57 -7.91
N ASN A 93 18.07 14.90 -8.47
CA ASN A 93 18.63 15.26 -9.78
C ASN A 93 17.89 14.64 -10.96
N HIS A 94 16.92 13.78 -10.69
CA HIS A 94 16.16 13.05 -11.68
C HIS A 94 14.66 13.21 -11.43
N LYS A 95 13.89 13.23 -12.52
CA LYS A 95 12.43 13.26 -12.46
C LYS A 95 11.86 12.06 -13.18
N ALA A 96 11.10 11.30 -12.45
CA ALA A 96 10.32 10.18 -12.95
C ALA A 96 8.82 10.49 -12.88
N LYS A 97 8.00 9.55 -13.29
CA LYS A 97 6.56 9.61 -13.14
C LYS A 97 6.05 8.42 -12.34
N VAL A 98 5.00 8.66 -11.56
CA VAL A 98 4.34 7.62 -10.79
C VAL A 98 2.84 7.65 -11.03
N SER A 99 2.21 6.48 -10.97
CA SER A 99 0.77 6.31 -10.90
C SER A 99 0.45 5.36 -9.76
N LEU A 100 -0.58 5.67 -8.98
CA LEU A 100 -0.91 4.94 -7.77
C LEU A 100 -2.34 4.43 -7.81
N TRP A 101 -2.56 3.22 -7.29
CA TRP A 101 -3.90 2.67 -7.04
C TRP A 101 -3.85 1.62 -5.93
N TYR A 102 -5.00 1.38 -5.32
CA TYR A 102 -5.15 0.27 -4.39
C TYR A 102 -5.52 -1.02 -5.13
N ASP A 103 -4.87 -2.11 -4.78
CA ASP A 103 -5.19 -3.47 -5.20
C ASP A 103 -5.45 -4.31 -3.94
N GLY A 104 -6.71 -4.37 -3.54
CA GLY A 104 -7.10 -4.90 -2.24
C GLY A 104 -6.43 -4.13 -1.10
N PRO A 105 -5.76 -4.82 -0.16
CA PRO A 105 -5.08 -4.18 0.97
C PRO A 105 -3.73 -3.58 0.61
N ALA A 106 -3.28 -3.66 -0.63
CA ALA A 106 -1.98 -3.16 -1.06
C ALA A 106 -2.09 -1.83 -1.81
N LEU A 107 -1.19 -0.88 -1.52
CA LEU A 107 -0.95 0.25 -2.40
C LEU A 107 0.06 -0.17 -3.48
N VAL A 108 -0.33 -0.01 -4.74
CA VAL A 108 0.55 -0.24 -5.89
C VAL A 108 1.02 1.11 -6.43
N ILE A 109 2.31 1.23 -6.65
CA ILE A 109 2.95 2.39 -7.25
C ILE A 109 3.69 1.90 -8.50
N LEU A 110 3.30 2.41 -9.66
CA LEU A 110 4.01 2.17 -10.90
C LEU A 110 4.89 3.39 -11.18
N LYS A 111 6.21 3.19 -11.16
CA LYS A 111 7.20 4.21 -11.51
C LYS A 111 7.68 3.98 -12.94
N THR A 112 7.71 5.04 -13.74
CA THR A 112 8.28 5.06 -15.08
C THR A 112 9.34 6.14 -15.16
N ASP A 113 10.55 5.77 -15.54
CA ASP A 113 11.62 6.71 -15.79
C ASP A 113 11.46 7.36 -17.18
N GLY A 114 12.07 8.51 -17.38
CA GLY A 114 11.87 9.31 -18.58
C GLY A 114 12.49 8.68 -19.84
N PRO A 115 12.35 9.31 -21.01
CA PRO A 115 12.55 8.71 -22.33
C PRO A 115 13.98 8.27 -22.68
N LYS A 116 14.93 8.40 -21.79
CA LYS A 116 16.31 7.92 -21.95
C LYS A 116 16.63 6.67 -21.11
N GLU A 117 15.78 6.37 -20.17
CA GLU A 117 15.90 5.20 -19.31
C GLU A 117 14.52 4.55 -19.27
N ASP A 118 14.25 3.68 -20.25
CA ASP A 118 13.00 2.91 -20.35
C ASP A 118 12.94 1.89 -19.21
N SER A 119 12.89 2.38 -17.97
CA SER A 119 12.73 1.53 -16.81
C SER A 119 11.34 1.67 -16.22
N VAL A 120 10.73 0.54 -15.96
CA VAL A 120 9.42 0.44 -15.30
C VAL A 120 9.60 -0.38 -14.06
N THR A 121 9.28 0.22 -12.93
CA THR A 121 9.35 -0.45 -11.61
C THR A 121 7.99 -0.37 -10.93
N GLN A 122 7.49 -1.51 -10.48
CA GLN A 122 6.30 -1.58 -9.65
C GLN A 122 6.71 -1.76 -8.20
N TRP A 123 6.12 -0.96 -7.32
CA TRP A 123 6.24 -1.11 -5.88
C TRP A 123 4.88 -1.56 -5.34
N ARG A 124 4.87 -2.63 -4.56
CA ARG A 124 3.69 -3.11 -3.86
C ARG A 124 3.92 -2.97 -2.36
N LEU A 125 3.12 -2.14 -1.72
CA LEU A 125 3.23 -1.80 -0.31
C LEU A 125 2.10 -2.48 0.47
N GLU A 126 2.46 -3.31 1.44
CA GLU A 126 1.52 -4.06 2.27
C GLU A 126 1.84 -3.87 3.74
N VAL A 127 0.88 -3.35 4.50
CA VAL A 127 1.01 -3.18 5.96
C VAL A 127 0.58 -4.47 6.65
N SER A 128 1.35 -4.90 7.64
CA SER A 128 0.98 -6.05 8.47
C SER A 128 -0.31 -5.79 9.25
N PRO A 129 -1.08 -6.84 9.62
CA PRO A 129 -2.35 -6.69 10.36
C PRO A 129 -2.22 -5.93 11.67
N ASP A 130 -1.06 -6.00 12.33
CA ASP A 130 -0.78 -5.27 13.57
C ASP A 130 -0.33 -3.81 13.33
N GLY A 131 -0.19 -3.39 12.07
CA GLY A 131 0.19 -2.04 11.68
C GLY A 131 1.64 -1.66 11.97
N LYS A 132 2.50 -2.62 12.31
CA LYS A 132 3.88 -2.35 12.77
C LYS A 132 4.93 -2.56 11.69
N THR A 133 4.61 -3.31 10.66
CA THR A 133 5.55 -3.68 9.59
C THR A 133 4.97 -3.30 8.24
N LEU A 134 5.79 -2.71 7.38
CA LEU A 134 5.50 -2.45 5.99
C LEU A 134 6.40 -3.33 5.12
N LYS A 135 5.80 -4.21 4.34
CA LYS A 135 6.49 -4.97 3.30
C LYS A 135 6.38 -4.24 1.98
N VAL A 136 7.51 -4.05 1.31
CA VAL A 136 7.58 -3.47 -0.03
C VAL A 136 8.21 -4.47 -0.98
N THR A 137 7.47 -4.87 -1.99
CA THR A 137 7.99 -5.69 -3.09
C THR A 137 8.25 -4.76 -4.28
N LEU A 138 9.51 -4.65 -4.67
CA LEU A 138 9.94 -3.93 -5.86
C LEU A 138 10.07 -4.93 -7.00
N THR A 139 9.36 -4.72 -8.10
CA THR A 139 9.47 -5.53 -9.30
C THR A 139 9.93 -4.64 -10.45
N HIS A 140 11.13 -4.92 -10.97
CA HIS A 140 11.63 -4.28 -12.19
C HIS A 140 10.99 -4.98 -13.39
N ILE A 141 10.07 -4.28 -14.07
CA ILE A 141 9.35 -4.84 -15.23
C ILE A 141 10.21 -4.70 -16.48
N GLU A 142 10.87 -3.57 -16.64
CA GLU A 142 11.83 -3.28 -17.72
C GLU A 142 13.14 -2.77 -17.09
N PRO A 143 14.31 -3.26 -17.48
CA PRO A 143 14.61 -4.25 -18.53
C PRO A 143 14.65 -5.70 -18.03
N SER A 144 14.27 -6.02 -16.82
CA SER A 144 14.31 -7.40 -16.31
C SER A 144 13.32 -7.64 -15.17
N ASP A 145 12.68 -8.80 -15.16
CA ASP A 145 11.73 -9.27 -14.13
C ASP A 145 12.41 -9.64 -12.79
N LYS A 146 13.21 -8.73 -12.23
CA LYS A 146 13.81 -8.94 -10.92
C LYS A 146 12.94 -8.32 -9.84
N SER A 147 12.68 -9.09 -8.79
CA SER A 147 11.98 -8.61 -7.62
C SER A 147 12.91 -8.55 -6.41
N GLU A 148 12.74 -7.51 -5.61
CA GLU A 148 13.40 -7.30 -4.33
C GLU A 148 12.36 -7.11 -3.24
N ASN A 149 12.59 -7.70 -2.08
CA ASN A 149 11.71 -7.53 -0.92
C ASN A 149 12.42 -6.67 0.12
N LEU A 150 11.73 -5.62 0.53
CA LEU A 150 12.15 -4.72 1.60
C LEU A 150 11.14 -4.80 2.74
N VAL A 151 11.63 -4.81 3.96
CA VAL A 151 10.82 -4.82 5.17
C VAL A 151 11.16 -3.59 5.99
N PHE A 152 10.14 -2.86 6.40
CA PHE A 152 10.28 -1.66 7.19
C PHE A 152 9.53 -1.83 8.51
N ASP A 153 10.10 -1.35 9.59
CA ASP A 153 9.44 -1.25 10.88
C ASP A 153 8.90 0.17 11.10
N LYS A 154 7.69 0.26 11.67
CA LYS A 154 7.07 1.54 11.97
C LYS A 154 7.80 2.23 13.11
N LYS A 155 8.19 3.48 12.91
CA LYS A 155 8.74 4.30 13.99
C LYS A 155 7.63 4.77 14.93
N SER A 156 7.89 4.63 16.22
CA SER A 156 7.07 5.30 17.23
C SER A 156 7.24 6.81 17.11
N SER A 157 6.13 7.53 17.11
CA SER A 157 6.11 9.00 17.19
C SER A 157 6.53 9.46 18.57
#